data_459d487c7e52d7de593fbabf7a5a7e73
#
_entry.id   459d487c7e52d7de593fbabf7a5a7e73
#
_cell.length_a   1.000
_cell.length_b   1.000
_cell.length_c   1.000
_cell.angle_alpha   90.00
_cell.angle_beta   90.00
_cell.angle_gamma   90.00
#
_symmetry.space_group_name_H-M   'P 1'
#
loop_
_entity.id
_entity.type
_entity.pdbx_description
1 polymer ?
#
loop_
_entity_poly.entity_id
_entity_poly.type
_entity_poly.pdbx_seq_one_letter_code
_entity_poly.pdbx_strand_id
1 'polypeptide(L)'
;MLIQIPAQPSENLRPSTIIAEGLLNPRGVCVQADGSLLLAEAGSGLPEQTFSGRISRLRPAPRRPGTYLPRETLADGFRAMNMQVRMLRDEIMGLSDIACGDGRCLASLTDYVEGSKLLDMQYTPPEPVFRSRGNLNALCYHPSRRSWLAVKPDTNQLVEFTAGQDEHVLVQLPELAQGQEAVPVTLVYEPATDAVLISLFSGELHGDPSRKGIDFADRAGQVIRVHPDSGQIELLISGLQLPTGVALCPTGNVLVLELCDHLQQPLLPDWNGEVRHGGFTRFSGRLLSCNLQTAQVNVLARNLDTPSNLCVVPDAVLVSEGMGLTGRPLPTPDNRIVPLSGRLRRVSL
;
A
#
# COMPACT_ATOMS: atom_id res chain seq x y z
N MET A 1 -11.06 -7.80 -20.26
CA MET A 1 -12.36 -7.06 -20.09
C MET A 1 -12.17 -6.00 -19.03
N LEU A 2 -12.59 -4.75 -19.30
CA LEU A 2 -12.54 -3.65 -18.34
C LEU A 2 -13.68 -3.75 -17.32
N ILE A 3 -13.37 -3.66 -16.04
CA ILE A 3 -14.34 -3.53 -14.95
C ILE A 3 -14.44 -2.06 -14.54
N GLN A 4 -15.66 -1.51 -14.60
CA GLN A 4 -15.98 -0.24 -13.96
C GLN A 4 -16.59 -0.53 -12.59
N ILE A 5 -15.96 -0.03 -11.52
CA ILE A 5 -16.49 -0.24 -10.17
C ILE A 5 -17.83 0.50 -10.04
N PRO A 6 -18.94 -0.19 -9.71
CA PRO A 6 -20.22 0.46 -9.50
C PRO A 6 -20.20 1.38 -8.28
N ALA A 7 -21.10 2.37 -8.23
CA ALA A 7 -21.21 3.27 -7.09
C ALA A 7 -21.51 2.49 -5.79
N GLN A 8 -22.30 1.44 -5.90
CA GLN A 8 -22.65 0.54 -4.80
C GLN A 8 -22.36 -0.91 -5.24
N PRO A 9 -21.14 -1.43 -4.99
CA PRO A 9 -20.82 -2.81 -5.25
C PRO A 9 -21.65 -3.75 -4.36
N SER A 10 -21.90 -4.97 -4.85
CA SER A 10 -22.57 -6.00 -4.05
C SER A 10 -21.77 -6.33 -2.79
N GLU A 11 -22.46 -6.60 -1.70
CA GLU A 11 -21.81 -6.99 -0.45
C GLU A 11 -21.73 -8.49 -0.31
N ASN A 12 -20.54 -8.99 0.02
CA ASN A 12 -20.30 -10.37 0.43
C ASN A 12 -19.30 -10.33 1.60
N LEU A 13 -19.75 -9.65 2.68
CA LEU A 13 -18.90 -9.36 3.82
C LEU A 13 -18.40 -10.63 4.50
N ARG A 14 -17.13 -10.65 4.81
CA ARG A 14 -16.43 -11.78 5.43
C ARG A 14 -16.09 -11.49 6.89
N PRO A 15 -16.03 -12.52 7.73
CA PRO A 15 -15.53 -12.37 9.10
C PRO A 15 -14.14 -11.77 9.13
N SER A 16 -13.91 -10.82 10.03
CA SER A 16 -12.61 -10.20 10.19
C SER A 16 -12.23 -10.02 11.66
N THR A 17 -10.93 -10.09 11.93
CA THR A 17 -10.36 -9.95 13.29
C THR A 17 -9.09 -9.13 13.23
N ILE A 18 -8.82 -8.36 14.28
CA ILE A 18 -7.52 -7.70 14.47
C ILE A 18 -6.56 -8.75 15.05
N ILE A 19 -5.40 -8.90 14.41
CA ILE A 19 -4.38 -9.89 14.82
C ILE A 19 -3.12 -9.24 15.41
N ALA A 20 -2.92 -7.94 15.20
CA ALA A 20 -1.89 -7.13 15.86
C ALA A 20 -2.33 -5.67 15.95
N GLU A 21 -1.93 -5.00 17.04
CA GLU A 21 -2.20 -3.59 17.31
C GLU A 21 -0.94 -2.87 17.80
N GLY A 22 -1.00 -1.55 17.90
CA GLY A 22 0.12 -0.73 18.34
C GLY A 22 1.29 -0.72 17.34
N LEU A 23 0.97 -0.89 16.08
CA LEU A 23 1.94 -0.81 14.99
C LEU A 23 2.21 0.67 14.63
N LEU A 24 3.41 0.94 14.16
CA LEU A 24 3.82 2.28 13.76
C LEU A 24 3.67 2.45 12.25
N ASN A 25 2.46 2.83 11.81
CA ASN A 25 2.18 3.05 10.40
C ASN A 25 2.51 1.81 9.54
N PRO A 26 1.82 0.68 9.78
CA PRO A 26 2.10 -0.57 9.09
C PRO A 26 1.85 -0.43 7.58
N ARG A 27 2.73 -1.03 6.80
CA ARG A 27 2.73 -1.02 5.34
C ARG A 27 2.73 -2.45 4.81
N GLY A 28 3.72 -2.81 4.01
CA GLY A 28 3.83 -4.13 3.42
C GLY A 28 3.88 -5.27 4.44
N VAL A 29 3.25 -6.37 4.08
CA VAL A 29 3.26 -7.63 4.82
C VAL A 29 3.59 -8.75 3.85
N CYS A 30 4.50 -9.65 4.22
CA CYS A 30 4.70 -10.90 3.50
C CYS A 30 4.67 -12.10 4.42
N VAL A 31 4.32 -13.25 3.84
CA VAL A 31 4.25 -14.53 4.55
C VAL A 31 5.50 -15.34 4.24
N GLN A 32 6.14 -15.83 5.29
CA GLN A 32 7.28 -16.76 5.17
C GLN A 32 6.81 -18.22 5.08
N ALA A 33 7.71 -19.12 4.65
CA ALA A 33 7.39 -20.54 4.48
C ALA A 33 6.94 -21.24 5.79
N ASP A 34 7.37 -20.73 6.95
CA ASP A 34 6.95 -21.23 8.28
C ASP A 34 5.61 -20.63 8.76
N GLY A 35 4.95 -19.83 7.92
CA GLY A 35 3.72 -19.12 8.26
C GLY A 35 3.92 -17.85 9.08
N SER A 36 5.15 -17.48 9.41
CA SER A 36 5.45 -16.19 10.04
C SER A 36 5.16 -15.04 9.09
N LEU A 37 4.72 -13.92 9.65
CA LEU A 37 4.53 -12.69 8.90
C LEU A 37 5.71 -11.75 9.15
N LEU A 38 6.27 -11.22 8.08
CA LEU A 38 7.15 -10.04 8.13
C LEU A 38 6.32 -8.80 7.83
N LEU A 39 6.54 -7.74 8.58
CA LEU A 39 5.77 -6.50 8.50
C LEU A 39 6.73 -5.31 8.44
N ALA A 40 6.58 -4.48 7.40
CA ALA A 40 7.22 -3.18 7.31
C ALA A 40 6.38 -2.14 8.06
N GLU A 41 6.98 -1.43 9.00
CA GLU A 41 6.37 -0.32 9.72
C GLU A 41 7.15 0.96 9.39
N ALA A 42 6.50 1.92 8.73
CA ALA A 42 7.16 3.15 8.27
C ALA A 42 7.69 4.02 9.42
N GLY A 43 7.11 3.89 10.61
CA GLY A 43 7.50 4.63 11.80
C GLY A 43 6.40 5.58 12.30
N SER A 44 6.67 6.30 13.37
CA SER A 44 5.68 7.19 14.01
C SER A 44 5.38 8.45 13.20
N GLY A 45 6.34 8.93 12.41
CA GLY A 45 6.28 10.22 11.73
C GLY A 45 6.48 11.43 12.65
N LEU A 46 6.75 11.21 13.93
CA LEU A 46 7.00 12.29 14.89
C LEU A 46 8.42 12.84 14.73
N PRO A 47 8.63 14.16 14.75
CA PRO A 47 9.96 14.76 14.54
C PRO A 47 11.02 14.27 15.52
N GLU A 48 10.64 14.04 16.78
CA GLU A 48 11.52 13.52 17.83
C GLU A 48 11.83 12.02 17.70
N GLN A 49 11.15 11.32 16.78
CA GLN A 49 11.28 9.89 16.52
C GLN A 49 11.62 9.61 15.05
N THR A 50 12.54 10.39 14.48
CA THR A 50 12.95 10.29 13.06
C THR A 50 13.41 8.87 12.67
N PHE A 51 13.97 8.09 13.58
CA PHE A 51 14.45 6.73 13.33
C PHE A 51 13.55 5.68 14.00
N SER A 52 12.24 5.79 13.81
CA SER A 52 11.23 4.91 14.40
C SER A 52 10.71 3.82 13.46
N GLY A 53 11.14 3.81 12.20
CA GLY A 53 10.82 2.75 11.24
C GLY A 53 11.40 1.41 11.72
N ARG A 54 10.66 0.32 11.51
CA ARG A 54 11.08 -1.01 11.94
C ARG A 54 10.50 -2.12 11.08
N ILE A 55 11.17 -3.26 11.09
CA ILE A 55 10.69 -4.51 10.53
C ILE A 55 10.33 -5.43 11.68
N SER A 56 9.10 -5.90 11.68
CA SER A 56 8.53 -6.74 12.73
C SER A 56 8.19 -8.13 12.21
N ARG A 57 8.16 -9.11 13.12
CA ARG A 57 7.72 -10.47 12.84
C ARG A 57 6.58 -10.86 13.76
N LEU A 58 5.57 -11.54 13.20
CA LEU A 58 4.52 -12.22 13.94
C LEU A 58 4.63 -13.71 13.65
N ARG A 59 4.87 -14.52 14.67
CA ARG A 59 4.92 -15.98 14.54
C ARG A 59 3.54 -16.58 14.78
N PRO A 60 3.13 -17.62 14.02
CA PRO A 60 1.90 -18.34 14.30
C PRO A 60 1.85 -18.85 15.73
N ALA A 61 0.71 -18.67 16.40
CA ALA A 61 0.54 -19.20 17.74
C ALA A 61 0.37 -20.74 17.68
N PRO A 62 1.15 -21.52 18.44
CA PRO A 62 0.96 -22.96 18.49
C PRO A 62 -0.47 -23.33 18.89
N ARG A 63 -1.08 -24.29 18.17
CA ARG A 63 -2.41 -24.83 18.45
C ARG A 63 -3.59 -23.85 18.31
N ARG A 64 -3.39 -22.67 17.70
CA ARG A 64 -4.45 -21.68 17.44
C ARG A 64 -4.33 -21.15 16.01
N PRO A 65 -4.85 -21.86 15.01
CA PRO A 65 -4.80 -21.41 13.61
C PRO A 65 -5.34 -19.99 13.43
N GLY A 66 -4.67 -19.20 12.62
CA GLY A 66 -5.07 -17.80 12.31
C GLY A 66 -4.77 -16.79 13.42
N THR A 67 -4.13 -17.22 14.53
CA THR A 67 -3.65 -16.31 15.59
C THR A 67 -2.12 -16.27 15.61
N TYR A 68 -1.59 -15.18 16.16
CA TYR A 68 -0.15 -14.93 16.19
C TYR A 68 0.32 -14.62 17.62
N LEU A 69 1.59 -14.92 17.87
CA LEU A 69 2.28 -14.52 19.10
C LEU A 69 2.50 -13.00 19.09
N PRO A 70 2.80 -12.39 20.25
CA PRO A 70 3.18 -10.98 20.33
C PRO A 70 4.28 -10.63 19.31
N ARG A 71 4.20 -9.43 18.79
CA ARG A 71 5.13 -8.91 17.80
C ARG A 71 6.57 -8.92 18.32
N GLU A 72 7.49 -9.38 17.48
CA GLU A 72 8.93 -9.32 17.66
C GLU A 72 9.52 -8.28 16.70
N THR A 73 10.35 -7.36 17.17
CA THR A 73 11.13 -6.45 16.32
C THR A 73 12.36 -7.20 15.82
N LEU A 74 12.51 -7.30 14.50
CA LEU A 74 13.69 -7.91 13.87
C LEU A 74 14.80 -6.89 13.59
N ALA A 75 14.39 -5.70 13.16
CA ALA A 75 15.28 -4.57 12.92
C ALA A 75 14.52 -3.27 13.13
N ASP A 76 15.19 -2.25 13.61
CA ASP A 76 14.65 -0.91 13.84
C ASP A 76 15.67 0.18 13.48
N GLY A 77 15.34 1.43 13.79
CA GLY A 77 16.22 2.56 13.50
C GLY A 77 16.16 3.02 12.05
N PHE A 78 15.16 2.62 11.28
CA PHE A 78 14.98 3.14 9.93
C PHE A 78 14.35 4.53 9.97
N ARG A 79 14.78 5.39 9.04
CA ARG A 79 14.25 6.75 8.95
C ARG A 79 12.77 6.74 8.63
N ALA A 80 12.01 7.53 9.40
CA ALA A 80 10.60 7.84 9.20
C ALA A 80 10.48 9.35 8.99
N MET A 81 9.90 9.78 7.88
CA MET A 81 9.76 11.18 7.53
C MET A 81 8.29 11.54 7.35
N ASN A 82 7.82 12.55 8.09
CA ASN A 82 6.53 13.16 7.79
C ASN A 82 6.74 14.23 6.72
N MET A 83 6.19 14.03 5.55
CA MET A 83 6.42 14.92 4.41
C MET A 83 5.79 16.29 4.59
N GLN A 84 4.70 16.41 5.35
CA GLN A 84 3.97 17.66 5.65
C GLN A 84 3.73 18.54 4.42
N VAL A 85 3.77 17.95 3.23
CA VAL A 85 3.62 18.68 1.98
C VAL A 85 2.15 19.06 1.83
N ARG A 86 1.90 20.34 1.59
CA ARG A 86 0.57 20.87 1.23
C ARG A 86 -0.56 20.42 2.17
N MET A 87 -0.31 20.35 3.48
CA MET A 87 -1.30 19.94 4.49
C MET A 87 -1.51 18.42 4.63
N LEU A 88 -0.79 17.57 3.91
CA LEU A 88 -0.72 16.12 4.15
C LEU A 88 0.15 15.80 5.36
N ARG A 89 -0.32 16.11 6.55
CA ARG A 89 0.41 15.81 7.79
C ARG A 89 0.50 14.32 8.11
N ASP A 90 -0.17 13.50 7.32
CA ASP A 90 -0.29 12.06 7.55
C ASP A 90 0.47 11.24 6.51
N GLU A 91 1.22 11.86 5.63
CA GLU A 91 2.09 11.16 4.70
C GLU A 91 3.43 10.82 5.36
N ILE A 92 3.53 9.62 5.87
CA ILE A 92 4.74 9.13 6.52
C ILE A 92 5.52 8.26 5.53
N MET A 93 6.71 8.73 5.15
CA MET A 93 7.67 7.99 4.33
C MET A 93 8.65 7.23 5.20
N GLY A 94 9.10 6.08 4.73
CA GLY A 94 10.01 5.20 5.45
C GLY A 94 9.99 3.82 4.82
N LEU A 95 9.96 2.79 5.65
CA LEU A 95 9.71 1.43 5.18
C LEU A 95 8.32 1.35 4.55
N SER A 96 8.27 0.94 3.27
CA SER A 96 7.04 1.00 2.48
C SER A 96 6.47 -0.37 2.14
N ASP A 97 7.32 -1.35 1.87
CA ASP A 97 6.86 -2.70 1.54
C ASP A 97 7.88 -3.76 1.93
N ILE A 98 7.45 -5.01 1.93
CA ILE A 98 8.29 -6.18 2.12
C ILE A 98 7.74 -7.34 1.29
N ALA A 99 8.56 -7.93 0.45
CA ALA A 99 8.18 -9.05 -0.39
C ALA A 99 9.24 -10.16 -0.35
N CYS A 100 8.78 -11.41 -0.55
CA CYS A 100 9.65 -12.58 -0.63
C CYS A 100 9.62 -13.19 -2.03
N GLY A 101 10.78 -13.58 -2.54
CA GLY A 101 10.96 -14.23 -3.83
C GLY A 101 12.37 -14.76 -3.98
N ASP A 102 12.57 -15.81 -4.79
CA ASP A 102 13.87 -16.43 -5.03
C ASP A 102 14.64 -16.81 -3.73
N GLY A 103 13.90 -17.28 -2.72
CA GLY A 103 14.49 -17.65 -1.41
C GLY A 103 14.96 -16.47 -0.55
N ARG A 104 14.67 -15.22 -0.95
CA ARG A 104 15.04 -13.99 -0.25
C ARG A 104 13.79 -13.17 0.09
N CYS A 105 13.88 -12.34 1.11
CA CYS A 105 12.89 -11.31 1.39
C CYS A 105 13.59 -9.95 1.36
N LEU A 106 13.05 -9.03 0.57
CA LEU A 106 13.53 -7.65 0.51
C LEU A 106 12.49 -6.70 1.07
N ALA A 107 12.95 -5.64 1.74
CA ALA A 107 12.12 -4.53 2.19
C ALA A 107 12.49 -3.25 1.44
N SER A 108 11.50 -2.48 1.00
CA SER A 108 11.72 -1.15 0.42
C SER A 108 11.76 -0.08 1.52
N LEU A 109 12.77 0.77 1.45
CA LEU A 109 12.93 1.94 2.31
C LEU A 109 13.00 3.19 1.43
N THR A 110 12.03 4.07 1.56
CA THR A 110 12.07 5.43 1.00
C THR A 110 12.84 6.34 1.95
N ASP A 111 13.94 6.89 1.49
CA ASP A 111 14.76 7.86 2.24
C ASP A 111 15.26 8.96 1.30
N TYR A 112 14.64 10.14 1.38
CA TYR A 112 15.01 11.29 0.55
C TYR A 112 16.32 11.98 1.02
N VAL A 113 16.83 11.62 2.18
CA VAL A 113 18.07 12.21 2.74
C VAL A 113 19.29 11.40 2.34
N GLU A 114 19.24 10.08 2.56
CA GLU A 114 20.39 9.18 2.31
C GLU A 114 20.23 8.34 1.04
N GLY A 115 19.13 8.46 0.33
CA GLY A 115 18.77 7.65 -0.83
C GLY A 115 17.97 6.40 -0.46
N SER A 116 16.97 6.10 -1.27
CA SER A 116 16.09 4.93 -1.10
C SER A 116 16.83 3.63 -1.38
N LYS A 117 16.37 2.53 -0.77
CA LYS A 117 17.10 1.24 -0.77
C LYS A 117 16.14 0.06 -0.79
N LEU A 118 16.55 -1.04 -1.41
CA LEU A 118 16.02 -2.37 -1.10
C LEU A 118 16.97 -3.04 -0.10
N LEU A 119 16.43 -3.48 1.04
CA LEU A 119 17.14 -4.07 2.16
C LEU A 119 16.94 -5.58 2.16
N ASP A 120 18.01 -6.36 2.21
CA ASP A 120 17.94 -7.81 2.28
C ASP A 120 17.80 -8.28 3.73
N MET A 121 16.73 -9.02 3.98
CA MET A 121 16.38 -9.56 5.29
C MET A 121 17.18 -10.81 5.67
N GLN A 122 18.07 -11.34 4.80
CA GLN A 122 18.98 -12.43 5.15
C GLN A 122 20.09 -11.97 6.10
N TYR A 123 20.38 -10.68 6.13
CA TYR A 123 21.39 -10.08 7.01
C TYR A 123 20.78 -9.56 8.31
N THR A 124 21.60 -9.50 9.36
CA THR A 124 21.22 -8.92 10.67
C THR A 124 22.34 -7.99 11.14
N PRO A 125 22.15 -6.66 11.08
CA PRO A 125 20.98 -5.94 10.57
C PRO A 125 20.78 -6.11 9.04
N PRO A 126 19.58 -5.82 8.50
CA PRO A 126 19.33 -5.88 7.07
C PRO A 126 20.26 -4.96 6.28
N GLU A 127 20.80 -5.44 5.17
CA GLU A 127 21.78 -4.71 4.35
C GLU A 127 21.17 -4.22 3.04
N PRO A 128 21.56 -3.01 2.57
CA PRO A 128 21.13 -2.51 1.28
C PRO A 128 21.78 -3.29 0.13
N VAL A 129 20.97 -3.94 -0.68
CA VAL A 129 21.40 -4.67 -1.87
C VAL A 129 21.16 -3.92 -3.17
N PHE A 130 20.21 -2.97 -3.17
CA PHE A 130 19.97 -2.06 -4.28
C PHE A 130 19.75 -0.64 -3.73
N ARG A 131 20.09 0.35 -4.56
CA ARG A 131 19.89 1.77 -4.27
C ARG A 131 19.00 2.40 -5.33
N SER A 132 18.20 3.36 -4.91
CA SER A 132 17.30 4.13 -5.74
C SER A 132 17.29 5.59 -5.32
N ARG A 133 16.73 6.44 -6.15
CA ARG A 133 16.44 7.85 -5.84
C ARG A 133 14.92 8.05 -5.75
N GLY A 134 14.49 8.97 -4.91
CA GLY A 134 13.08 9.30 -4.76
C GLY A 134 12.28 8.26 -3.98
N ASN A 135 10.99 8.19 -4.24
CA ASN A 135 10.07 7.28 -3.56
C ASN A 135 10.16 5.86 -4.14
N LEU A 136 10.43 4.89 -3.29
CA LEU A 136 10.44 3.47 -3.63
C LEU A 136 9.35 2.77 -2.81
N ASN A 137 8.16 2.58 -3.40
CA ASN A 137 7.01 2.18 -2.62
C ASN A 137 6.89 0.65 -2.50
N ALA A 138 6.23 -0.02 -3.42
CA ALA A 138 6.03 -1.46 -3.36
C ALA A 138 6.98 -2.22 -4.27
N LEU A 139 7.19 -3.51 -3.97
CA LEU A 139 8.08 -4.39 -4.73
C LEU A 139 7.49 -5.79 -4.89
N CYS A 140 7.87 -6.48 -5.96
CA CYS A 140 7.64 -7.90 -6.13
C CYS A 140 8.81 -8.57 -6.86
N TYR A 141 9.00 -9.87 -6.67
CA TYR A 141 9.93 -10.66 -7.48
C TYR A 141 9.23 -11.13 -8.77
N HIS A 142 9.92 -11.00 -9.92
CA HIS A 142 9.46 -11.49 -11.22
C HIS A 142 10.28 -12.74 -11.61
N PRO A 143 9.69 -13.95 -11.53
CA PRO A 143 10.44 -15.19 -11.71
C PRO A 143 11.08 -15.35 -13.08
N SER A 144 10.36 -15.05 -14.17
CA SER A 144 10.87 -15.22 -15.55
C SER A 144 12.03 -14.28 -15.83
N ARG A 145 12.01 -13.07 -15.29
CA ARG A 145 13.09 -12.09 -15.40
C ARG A 145 14.22 -12.29 -14.38
N ARG A 146 13.96 -13.06 -13.34
CA ARG A 146 14.87 -13.26 -12.19
C ARG A 146 15.33 -11.95 -11.57
N SER A 147 14.41 -10.98 -11.47
CA SER A 147 14.66 -9.62 -11.01
C SER A 147 13.58 -9.16 -10.03
N TRP A 148 13.87 -8.07 -9.33
CA TRP A 148 12.91 -7.39 -8.47
C TRP A 148 12.32 -6.21 -9.22
N LEU A 149 11.01 -6.11 -9.24
CA LEU A 149 10.28 -4.98 -9.79
C LEU A 149 9.75 -4.12 -8.65
N ALA A 150 9.75 -2.81 -8.85
CA ALA A 150 9.19 -1.87 -7.89
C ALA A 150 8.47 -0.71 -8.58
N VAL A 151 7.57 -0.06 -7.85
CA VAL A 151 6.87 1.15 -8.32
C VAL A 151 7.40 2.39 -7.61
N LYS A 152 7.51 3.47 -8.39
CA LYS A 152 7.97 4.80 -7.93
C LYS A 152 6.84 5.82 -8.12
N PRO A 153 6.12 6.19 -7.05
CA PRO A 153 5.00 7.13 -7.13
C PRO A 153 5.39 8.53 -7.56
N ASP A 154 6.55 9.01 -7.13
CA ASP A 154 7.04 10.37 -7.40
C ASP A 154 7.45 10.61 -8.86
N THR A 155 7.76 9.56 -9.60
CA THR A 155 8.12 9.61 -11.01
C THR A 155 7.15 8.84 -11.92
N ASN A 156 6.12 8.22 -11.34
CA ASN A 156 5.14 7.38 -12.04
C ASN A 156 5.80 6.28 -12.88
N GLN A 157 6.72 5.51 -12.28
CA GLN A 157 7.53 4.51 -12.99
C GLN A 157 7.37 3.11 -12.41
N LEU A 158 7.45 2.12 -13.31
CA LEU A 158 7.81 0.74 -12.97
C LEU A 158 9.32 0.58 -13.25
N VAL A 159 10.06 0.16 -12.24
CA VAL A 159 11.52 -0.02 -12.31
C VAL A 159 11.92 -1.45 -11.99
N GLU A 160 13.10 -1.84 -12.47
CA GLU A 160 13.69 -3.17 -12.27
C GLU A 160 15.04 -3.07 -11.58
N PHE A 161 15.29 -4.03 -10.68
CA PHE A 161 16.55 -4.24 -9.99
C PHE A 161 17.08 -5.65 -10.27
N THR A 162 18.22 -5.71 -10.91
CA THR A 162 18.93 -6.95 -11.22
C THR A 162 20.30 -6.96 -10.54
N ALA A 163 20.73 -8.09 -10.03
CA ALA A 163 22.01 -8.19 -9.32
C ALA A 163 23.17 -7.65 -10.18
N GLY A 164 23.96 -6.75 -9.59
CA GLY A 164 25.11 -6.12 -10.25
C GLY A 164 24.79 -5.05 -11.28
N GLN A 165 23.54 -4.60 -11.36
CA GLN A 165 23.10 -3.52 -12.26
C GLN A 165 22.47 -2.37 -11.47
N ASP A 166 22.51 -1.17 -12.06
CA ASP A 166 21.76 -0.01 -11.55
C ASP A 166 20.25 -0.19 -11.78
N GLU A 167 19.46 0.65 -11.12
CA GLU A 167 18.03 0.75 -11.35
C GLU A 167 17.73 1.00 -12.83
N HIS A 168 16.84 0.19 -13.39
CA HIS A 168 16.41 0.31 -14.77
C HIS A 168 14.91 0.65 -14.86
N VAL A 169 14.57 1.74 -15.59
CA VAL A 169 13.17 2.10 -15.84
C VAL A 169 12.62 1.19 -16.95
N LEU A 170 11.63 0.36 -16.60
CA LEU A 170 10.94 -0.50 -17.56
C LEU A 170 9.82 0.25 -18.30
N VAL A 171 8.99 0.95 -17.52
CA VAL A 171 7.79 1.61 -18.05
C VAL A 171 7.56 2.95 -17.35
N GLN A 172 7.36 3.99 -18.16
CA GLN A 172 6.79 5.25 -17.70
C GLN A 172 5.27 5.11 -17.73
N LEU A 173 4.62 5.22 -16.57
CA LEU A 173 3.17 5.13 -16.46
C LEU A 173 2.54 6.45 -16.93
N PRO A 174 1.46 6.39 -17.74
CA PRO A 174 0.80 7.58 -18.24
C PRO A 174 0.00 8.27 -17.12
N GLU A 175 -0.26 9.56 -17.31
CA GLU A 175 -1.24 10.29 -16.53
C GLU A 175 -2.63 9.62 -16.65
N LEU A 176 -3.43 9.76 -15.59
CA LEU A 176 -4.82 9.32 -15.60
C LEU A 176 -5.70 10.28 -16.42
N ALA A 177 -6.95 9.92 -16.61
CA ALA A 177 -7.93 10.81 -17.22
C ALA A 177 -7.99 12.15 -16.47
N GLN A 178 -8.08 13.26 -17.19
CA GLN A 178 -8.09 14.64 -16.69
C GLN A 178 -6.74 15.16 -16.17
N GLY A 179 -5.62 14.48 -16.47
CA GLY A 179 -4.27 14.97 -16.16
C GLY A 179 -3.82 14.76 -14.71
N GLN A 180 -4.44 13.82 -13.98
CA GLN A 180 -3.90 13.43 -12.67
C GLN A 180 -2.65 12.56 -12.84
N GLU A 181 -1.71 12.70 -11.92
CA GLU A 181 -0.62 11.76 -11.77
C GLU A 181 -1.16 10.36 -11.45
N ALA A 182 -0.51 9.33 -12.01
CA ALA A 182 -0.91 7.94 -11.79
C ALA A 182 -0.71 7.50 -10.33
N VAL A 183 0.39 7.90 -9.72
CA VAL A 183 0.80 7.53 -8.35
C VAL A 183 0.66 6.01 -8.12
N PRO A 184 1.54 5.18 -8.71
CA PRO A 184 1.49 3.73 -8.51
C PRO A 184 1.85 3.40 -7.06
N VAL A 185 1.01 2.60 -6.37
CA VAL A 185 1.15 2.34 -4.93
C VAL A 185 1.61 0.91 -4.65
N THR A 186 0.94 -0.09 -5.21
CA THR A 186 1.29 -1.49 -5.00
C THR A 186 1.36 -2.23 -6.33
N LEU A 187 2.12 -3.33 -6.33
CA LEU A 187 2.18 -4.23 -7.47
C LEU A 187 2.20 -5.68 -7.02
N VAL A 188 1.72 -6.57 -7.88
CA VAL A 188 1.80 -8.01 -7.69
C VAL A 188 2.11 -8.71 -9.01
N TYR A 189 2.97 -9.71 -8.97
CA TYR A 189 3.23 -10.56 -10.14
C TYR A 189 2.01 -11.44 -10.48
N GLU A 190 1.63 -11.47 -11.76
CA GLU A 190 0.54 -12.29 -12.31
C GLU A 190 1.12 -13.44 -13.13
N PRO A 191 1.20 -14.67 -12.58
CA PRO A 191 1.83 -15.81 -13.26
C PRO A 191 1.16 -16.21 -14.56
N ALA A 192 -0.16 -16.01 -14.68
CA ALA A 192 -0.94 -16.46 -15.85
C ALA A 192 -0.57 -15.71 -17.14
N THR A 193 -0.09 -14.47 -17.02
CA THR A 193 0.23 -13.60 -18.17
C THR A 193 1.68 -13.16 -18.18
N ASP A 194 2.47 -13.59 -17.19
CA ASP A 194 3.87 -13.16 -16.97
C ASP A 194 3.99 -11.62 -16.89
N ALA A 195 3.03 -11.00 -16.22
CA ALA A 195 2.88 -9.55 -16.12
C ALA A 195 2.84 -9.12 -14.64
N VAL A 196 2.69 -7.83 -14.40
CA VAL A 196 2.39 -7.29 -13.07
C VAL A 196 1.09 -6.50 -13.08
N LEU A 197 0.30 -6.66 -12.03
CA LEU A 197 -0.83 -5.78 -11.74
C LEU A 197 -0.36 -4.64 -10.85
N ILE A 198 -0.77 -3.42 -11.17
CA ILE A 198 -0.38 -2.21 -10.42
C ILE A 198 -1.63 -1.44 -10.05
N SER A 199 -1.76 -1.04 -8.77
CA SER A 199 -2.78 -0.08 -8.34
C SER A 199 -2.27 1.35 -8.54
N LEU A 200 -3.11 2.18 -9.15
CA LEU A 200 -2.86 3.60 -9.39
C LEU A 200 -3.79 4.41 -8.50
N PHE A 201 -3.19 5.13 -7.54
CA PHE A 201 -3.91 5.83 -6.48
C PHE A 201 -4.68 7.06 -6.98
N SER A 202 -4.19 7.74 -7.98
CA SER A 202 -4.52 9.09 -8.41
C SER A 202 -3.85 10.17 -7.56
N GLY A 203 -3.05 10.98 -8.21
CA GLY A 203 -2.41 12.13 -7.60
C GLY A 203 -3.27 13.40 -7.70
N GLU A 204 -2.63 14.52 -7.45
CA GLU A 204 -3.24 15.84 -7.57
C GLU A 204 -3.65 16.13 -9.03
N LEU A 205 -4.69 16.94 -9.18
CA LEU A 205 -5.01 17.54 -10.48
C LEU A 205 -3.96 18.58 -10.85
N HIS A 206 -3.22 18.34 -11.94
CA HIS A 206 -2.28 19.32 -12.47
C HIS A 206 -3.03 20.56 -13.01
N GLY A 207 -2.44 21.74 -12.79
CA GLY A 207 -2.80 22.95 -13.52
C GLY A 207 -3.65 23.99 -12.80
N ASP A 208 -4.02 23.82 -11.54
CA ASP A 208 -4.66 24.90 -10.78
C ASP A 208 -3.80 25.37 -9.60
N PRO A 209 -2.93 26.37 -9.79
CA PRO A 209 -2.09 26.93 -8.73
C PRO A 209 -2.88 27.63 -7.61
N SER A 210 -4.18 27.89 -7.80
CA SER A 210 -5.05 28.46 -6.77
C SER A 210 -5.56 27.41 -5.78
N ARG A 211 -5.45 26.12 -6.09
CA ARG A 211 -5.85 25.04 -5.20
C ARG A 211 -4.90 24.93 -4.02
N LYS A 212 -5.43 25.27 -2.88
CA LYS A 212 -4.77 25.14 -1.59
C LYS A 212 -5.15 23.79 -0.99
N GLY A 213 -4.32 22.80 -1.15
CA GLY A 213 -4.56 21.46 -0.61
C GLY A 213 -4.54 20.39 -1.69
N ILE A 214 -4.64 19.13 -1.27
CA ILE A 214 -4.71 17.99 -2.17
C ILE A 214 -6.17 17.78 -2.54
N ASP A 215 -6.42 17.88 -3.81
CA ASP A 215 -7.73 17.72 -4.40
C ASP A 215 -7.67 16.52 -5.35
N PHE A 216 -7.91 15.33 -4.81
CA PHE A 216 -7.98 14.12 -5.59
C PHE A 216 -9.27 14.11 -6.42
N ALA A 217 -9.19 13.58 -7.64
CA ALA A 217 -10.39 13.35 -8.43
C ALA A 217 -11.18 12.15 -7.88
N ASP A 218 -12.49 12.35 -7.75
CA ASP A 218 -13.38 11.29 -7.28
C ASP A 218 -13.33 10.10 -8.23
N ARG A 219 -13.10 8.91 -7.67
CA ARG A 219 -13.10 7.62 -8.38
C ARG A 219 -12.17 7.55 -9.60
N ALA A 220 -11.06 8.28 -9.59
CA ALA A 220 -10.06 8.26 -10.66
C ALA A 220 -9.09 7.07 -10.56
N GLY A 221 -9.03 6.40 -9.42
CA GLY A 221 -8.13 5.27 -9.20
C GLY A 221 -8.39 4.09 -10.12
N GLN A 222 -7.33 3.35 -10.42
CA GLN A 222 -7.31 2.26 -11.41
C GLN A 222 -6.47 1.07 -10.94
N VAL A 223 -6.72 -0.09 -11.56
CA VAL A 223 -5.75 -1.19 -11.62
C VAL A 223 -5.42 -1.47 -13.08
N ILE A 224 -4.14 -1.50 -13.37
CA ILE A 224 -3.60 -1.81 -14.69
C ILE A 224 -2.79 -3.11 -14.66
N ARG A 225 -2.69 -3.78 -15.81
CA ARG A 225 -1.69 -4.82 -16.08
C ARG A 225 -0.58 -4.21 -16.90
N VAL A 226 0.66 -4.50 -16.54
CA VAL A 226 1.84 -4.08 -17.29
C VAL A 226 2.66 -5.32 -17.66
N HIS A 227 2.98 -5.45 -18.95
CA HIS A 227 3.90 -6.47 -19.46
C HIS A 227 5.31 -5.90 -19.48
N PRO A 228 6.22 -6.31 -18.57
CA PRO A 228 7.53 -5.70 -18.41
C PRO A 228 8.42 -5.77 -19.67
N ASP A 229 8.29 -6.83 -20.48
CA ASP A 229 9.11 -7.02 -21.67
C ASP A 229 8.73 -6.12 -22.82
N SER A 230 7.44 -5.83 -23.00
CA SER A 230 6.93 -5.02 -24.12
C SER A 230 6.59 -3.59 -23.73
N GLY A 231 6.49 -3.31 -22.44
CA GLY A 231 5.96 -2.05 -21.92
C GLY A 231 4.45 -1.85 -22.17
N GLN A 232 3.75 -2.89 -22.66
CA GLN A 232 2.31 -2.81 -22.90
C GLN A 232 1.54 -2.63 -21.61
N ILE A 233 0.59 -1.69 -21.61
CA ILE A 233 -0.31 -1.40 -20.48
C ILE A 233 -1.74 -1.73 -20.87
N GLU A 234 -2.43 -2.46 -20.00
CA GLU A 234 -3.87 -2.78 -20.13
C GLU A 234 -4.62 -2.27 -18.91
N LEU A 235 -5.66 -1.47 -19.09
CA LEU A 235 -6.56 -1.04 -18.02
C LEU A 235 -7.52 -2.18 -17.69
N LEU A 236 -7.50 -2.67 -16.45
CA LEU A 236 -8.34 -3.76 -15.99
C LEU A 236 -9.53 -3.31 -15.15
N ILE A 237 -9.31 -2.39 -14.22
CA ILE A 237 -10.32 -1.91 -13.27
C ILE A 237 -10.21 -0.39 -13.19
N SER A 238 -11.34 0.30 -13.25
CA SER A 238 -11.45 1.76 -13.12
C SER A 238 -12.59 2.15 -12.17
N GLY A 239 -12.63 3.42 -11.77
CA GLY A 239 -13.65 3.93 -10.85
C GLY A 239 -13.37 3.56 -9.39
N LEU A 240 -12.11 3.34 -9.03
CA LEU A 240 -11.66 3.07 -7.67
C LEU A 240 -11.44 4.37 -6.90
N GLN A 241 -11.70 4.32 -5.60
CA GLN A 241 -11.48 5.45 -4.71
C GLN A 241 -10.16 5.29 -3.97
N LEU A 242 -9.10 5.90 -4.51
CA LEU A 242 -7.75 5.89 -3.94
C LEU A 242 -7.27 4.46 -3.56
N PRO A 243 -7.05 3.57 -4.54
CA PRO A 243 -6.63 2.20 -4.25
C PRO A 243 -5.21 2.16 -3.67
N THR A 244 -5.08 1.60 -2.48
CA THR A 244 -3.81 1.47 -1.76
C THR A 244 -3.21 0.07 -1.86
N GLY A 245 -3.94 -0.90 -2.41
CA GLY A 245 -3.43 -2.25 -2.52
C GLY A 245 -4.07 -3.05 -3.65
N VAL A 246 -3.27 -3.92 -4.28
CA VAL A 246 -3.73 -4.92 -5.25
C VAL A 246 -3.08 -6.26 -4.94
N ALA A 247 -3.85 -7.35 -5.01
CA ALA A 247 -3.34 -8.71 -4.88
C ALA A 247 -4.15 -9.70 -5.71
N LEU A 248 -3.60 -10.88 -5.96
CA LEU A 248 -4.27 -11.98 -6.62
C LEU A 248 -4.76 -12.99 -5.59
N CYS A 249 -6.07 -13.27 -5.63
CA CYS A 249 -6.66 -14.33 -4.84
C CYS A 249 -6.39 -15.71 -5.50
N PRO A 250 -6.16 -16.79 -4.73
CA PRO A 250 -6.04 -18.14 -5.30
C PRO A 250 -7.23 -18.58 -6.17
N THR A 251 -8.39 -17.96 -5.98
CA THR A 251 -9.60 -18.19 -6.81
C THR A 251 -9.55 -17.50 -8.18
N GLY A 252 -8.48 -16.74 -8.48
CA GLY A 252 -8.33 -15.99 -9.74
C GLY A 252 -8.94 -14.58 -9.72
N ASN A 253 -9.57 -14.17 -8.63
CA ASN A 253 -10.07 -12.79 -8.50
C ASN A 253 -8.93 -11.83 -8.17
N VAL A 254 -9.05 -10.59 -8.64
CA VAL A 254 -8.22 -9.47 -8.23
C VAL A 254 -8.81 -8.85 -6.97
N LEU A 255 -8.02 -8.77 -5.90
CA LEU A 255 -8.37 -8.06 -4.67
C LEU A 255 -7.85 -6.64 -4.76
N VAL A 256 -8.70 -5.67 -4.40
CA VAL A 256 -8.33 -4.25 -4.37
C VAL A 256 -8.69 -3.66 -3.02
N LEU A 257 -7.73 -2.95 -2.43
CA LEU A 257 -7.91 -2.23 -1.18
C LEU A 257 -8.08 -0.74 -1.51
N GLU A 258 -9.19 -0.15 -1.09
CA GLU A 258 -9.44 1.30 -1.23
C GLU A 258 -9.24 2.00 0.12
N LEU A 259 -8.59 3.16 0.09
CA LEU A 259 -8.32 3.98 1.29
C LEU A 259 -9.61 4.45 1.97
N CYS A 260 -10.59 4.81 1.17
CA CYS A 260 -11.91 5.29 1.60
C CYS A 260 -12.96 4.93 0.54
N ASP A 261 -14.23 5.03 0.85
CA ASP A 261 -15.33 4.85 -0.09
C ASP A 261 -15.83 6.18 -0.69
N HIS A 262 -15.46 7.30 -0.07
CA HIS A 262 -15.74 8.65 -0.56
C HIS A 262 -14.72 9.66 -0.04
N LEU A 263 -14.52 10.75 -0.77
CA LEU A 263 -13.71 11.89 -0.37
C LEU A 263 -14.56 12.94 0.33
N GLN A 264 -13.99 13.57 1.34
CA GLN A 264 -14.59 14.74 1.95
C GLN A 264 -14.19 15.99 1.15
N GLN A 265 -15.04 16.36 0.20
CA GLN A 265 -14.83 17.52 -0.67
C GLN A 265 -15.95 18.55 -0.53
N PRO A 266 -15.66 19.85 -0.74
CA PRO A 266 -14.30 20.38 -0.89
C PRO A 266 -13.53 20.29 0.43
N LEU A 267 -12.20 20.25 0.34
CA LEU A 267 -11.36 20.50 1.51
C LEU A 267 -11.63 21.92 1.98
N LEU A 268 -11.92 22.09 3.27
CA LEU A 268 -12.25 23.42 3.80
C LEU A 268 -11.04 24.32 3.70
N PRO A 269 -11.19 25.57 3.20
CA PRO A 269 -10.08 26.50 2.95
C PRO A 269 -9.25 26.84 4.20
N ASP A 270 -9.87 26.82 5.36
CA ASP A 270 -9.27 27.11 6.66
C ASP A 270 -8.85 25.86 7.42
N TRP A 271 -8.76 24.72 6.74
CA TRP A 271 -8.29 23.50 7.37
C TRP A 271 -6.85 23.65 7.83
N ASN A 272 -6.64 23.64 9.11
CA ASN A 272 -5.31 23.71 9.72
C ASN A 272 -4.62 22.34 9.84
N GLY A 273 -5.23 21.29 9.35
CA GLY A 273 -4.72 19.92 9.38
C GLY A 273 -4.79 19.23 10.74
N GLU A 274 -5.33 19.90 11.75
CA GLU A 274 -5.37 19.33 13.11
C GLU A 274 -6.47 18.29 13.28
N VAL A 275 -7.54 18.41 12.52
CA VAL A 275 -8.77 17.62 12.72
C VAL A 275 -9.07 16.71 11.54
N ARG A 276 -8.50 16.96 10.35
CA ARG A 276 -8.82 16.23 9.11
C ARG A 276 -7.64 15.45 8.58
N HIS A 277 -7.91 14.28 8.06
CA HIS A 277 -6.93 13.35 7.55
C HIS A 277 -6.92 13.43 6.01
N GLY A 278 -6.26 14.46 5.44
CA GLY A 278 -6.08 14.61 3.99
C GLY A 278 -7.35 14.57 3.13
N GLY A 279 -8.52 14.82 3.72
CA GLY A 279 -9.81 14.64 3.03
C GLY A 279 -10.35 13.21 3.02
N PHE A 280 -9.62 12.26 3.55
CA PHE A 280 -10.07 10.87 3.67
C PHE A 280 -10.97 10.68 4.89
N THR A 281 -12.05 9.94 4.71
CA THR A 281 -12.92 9.59 5.83
C THR A 281 -12.39 8.33 6.52
N ARG A 282 -12.07 8.42 7.80
CA ARG A 282 -11.66 7.25 8.61
C ARG A 282 -12.77 6.21 8.68
N PHE A 283 -12.38 4.94 8.81
CA PHE A 283 -13.33 3.81 8.87
C PHE A 283 -14.26 3.74 7.66
N SER A 284 -13.84 4.25 6.51
CA SER A 284 -14.56 4.11 5.25
C SER A 284 -13.82 3.30 4.19
N GLY A 285 -12.61 2.84 4.51
CA GLY A 285 -11.86 1.94 3.64
C GLY A 285 -12.58 0.61 3.43
N ARG A 286 -12.35 0.00 2.27
CA ARG A 286 -12.99 -1.27 1.89
C ARG A 286 -12.06 -2.19 1.11
N LEU A 287 -12.30 -3.50 1.25
CA LEU A 287 -11.65 -4.54 0.46
C LEU A 287 -12.63 -5.06 -0.57
N LEU A 288 -12.27 -4.96 -1.85
CA LEU A 288 -13.03 -5.42 -2.99
C LEU A 288 -12.46 -6.73 -3.54
N SER A 289 -13.33 -7.60 -4.08
CA SER A 289 -12.99 -8.76 -4.90
C SER A 289 -13.58 -8.56 -6.28
N CYS A 290 -12.75 -8.53 -7.31
CA CYS A 290 -13.10 -8.27 -8.70
C CYS A 290 -12.81 -9.51 -9.55
N ASN A 291 -13.82 -10.08 -10.19
CA ASN A 291 -13.67 -11.19 -11.12
C ASN A 291 -13.49 -10.64 -12.54
N LEU A 292 -12.29 -10.77 -13.10
CA LEU A 292 -11.96 -10.25 -14.44
C LEU A 292 -12.70 -10.95 -15.59
N GLN A 293 -13.27 -12.15 -15.37
CA GLN A 293 -14.00 -12.91 -16.40
C GLN A 293 -15.47 -12.53 -16.45
N THR A 294 -16.10 -12.34 -15.28
CA THR A 294 -17.54 -12.11 -15.15
C THR A 294 -17.90 -10.64 -14.89
N ALA A 295 -16.91 -9.78 -14.66
CA ALA A 295 -17.05 -8.39 -14.20
C ALA A 295 -17.79 -8.25 -12.85
N GLN A 296 -17.91 -9.32 -12.09
CA GLN A 296 -18.54 -9.26 -10.77
C GLN A 296 -17.61 -8.56 -9.77
N VAL A 297 -18.17 -7.64 -8.99
CA VAL A 297 -17.47 -6.91 -7.91
C VAL A 297 -18.21 -7.12 -6.60
N ASN A 298 -17.49 -7.57 -5.58
CA ASN A 298 -18.03 -7.76 -4.23
C ASN A 298 -17.18 -7.04 -3.19
N VAL A 299 -17.84 -6.44 -2.19
CA VAL A 299 -17.17 -5.90 -0.99
C VAL A 299 -17.00 -7.04 0.00
N LEU A 300 -15.74 -7.38 0.32
CA LEU A 300 -15.40 -8.42 1.31
C LEU A 300 -15.27 -7.85 2.73
N ALA A 301 -14.80 -6.62 2.88
CA ALA A 301 -14.71 -5.93 4.17
C ALA A 301 -14.97 -4.43 4.01
N ARG A 302 -15.54 -3.85 5.07
CA ARG A 302 -15.80 -2.40 5.19
C ARG A 302 -15.26 -1.87 6.51
N ASN A 303 -15.37 -0.57 6.69
CA ASN A 303 -14.99 0.14 7.91
C ASN A 303 -13.51 -0.09 8.26
N LEU A 304 -12.66 -0.22 7.22
CA LEU A 304 -11.22 -0.27 7.39
C LEU A 304 -10.71 1.14 7.71
N ASP A 305 -9.82 1.24 8.69
CA ASP A 305 -9.31 2.54 9.13
C ASP A 305 -8.04 2.91 8.38
N THR A 306 -8.17 3.77 7.37
CA THR A 306 -7.03 4.22 6.54
C THR A 306 -6.10 3.07 6.14
N PRO A 307 -6.62 2.07 5.39
CA PRO A 307 -5.84 0.91 5.01
C PRO A 307 -4.74 1.28 4.02
N SER A 308 -3.57 0.63 4.14
CA SER A 308 -2.36 0.99 3.40
C SER A 308 -1.81 -0.10 2.48
N ASN A 309 -2.02 -1.37 2.81
CA ASN A 309 -1.54 -2.48 2.00
C ASN A 309 -2.28 -3.79 2.36
N LEU A 310 -2.16 -4.80 1.51
CA LEU A 310 -2.75 -6.13 1.73
C LEU A 310 -1.80 -7.25 1.34
N CYS A 311 -1.99 -8.41 1.96
CA CYS A 311 -1.27 -9.65 1.64
C CYS A 311 -2.23 -10.83 1.68
N VAL A 312 -2.21 -11.68 0.65
CA VAL A 312 -3.05 -12.88 0.61
C VAL A 312 -2.33 -14.03 1.29
N VAL A 313 -3.04 -14.69 2.20
CA VAL A 313 -2.65 -15.96 2.82
C VAL A 313 -3.64 -17.06 2.38
N PRO A 314 -3.38 -18.35 2.60
CA PRO A 314 -4.21 -19.42 2.02
C PRO A 314 -5.72 -19.31 2.27
N ASP A 315 -6.14 -18.77 3.41
CA ASP A 315 -7.54 -18.72 3.86
C ASP A 315 -8.02 -17.32 4.23
N ALA A 316 -7.20 -16.28 3.98
CA ALA A 316 -7.54 -14.92 4.36
C ALA A 316 -6.75 -13.87 3.57
N VAL A 317 -7.15 -12.62 3.76
CA VAL A 317 -6.40 -11.41 3.38
C VAL A 317 -5.98 -10.70 4.65
N LEU A 318 -4.71 -10.37 4.74
CA LEU A 318 -4.16 -9.50 5.78
C LEU A 318 -4.19 -8.06 5.28
N VAL A 319 -4.68 -7.14 6.08
CA VAL A 319 -4.81 -5.73 5.74
C VAL A 319 -4.09 -4.90 6.80
N SER A 320 -3.11 -4.11 6.36
CA SER A 320 -2.46 -3.08 7.18
C SER A 320 -3.37 -1.86 7.27
N GLU A 321 -3.68 -1.38 8.48
CA GLU A 321 -4.55 -0.23 8.74
C GLU A 321 -3.86 0.78 9.65
N GLY A 322 -4.35 2.03 9.64
CA GLY A 322 -3.84 3.12 10.47
C GLY A 322 -2.70 3.89 9.83
N MET A 323 -2.77 4.09 8.49
CA MET A 323 -1.83 4.94 7.77
C MET A 323 -1.96 6.39 8.24
N GLY A 324 -0.84 7.00 8.65
CA GLY A 324 -0.75 8.41 9.02
C GLY A 324 0.05 8.65 10.29
N LEU A 325 -0.01 9.88 10.82
CA LEU A 325 0.74 10.29 12.01
C LEU A 325 0.22 9.57 13.25
N THR A 326 1.02 8.65 13.77
CA THR A 326 0.63 7.80 14.92
C THR A 326 0.27 8.62 16.16
N GLY A 327 -0.85 8.30 16.77
CA GLY A 327 -1.37 8.98 17.97
C GLY A 327 -2.14 10.27 17.69
N ARG A 328 -2.19 10.75 16.44
CA ARG A 328 -2.94 11.94 16.09
C ARG A 328 -4.44 11.75 16.37
N PRO A 329 -5.07 12.64 17.15
CA PRO A 329 -6.51 12.60 17.37
C PRO A 329 -7.25 13.05 16.11
N LEU A 330 -8.06 12.17 15.54
CA LEU A 330 -8.81 12.43 14.31
C LEU A 330 -10.28 12.03 14.47
N PRO A 331 -11.22 12.74 13.83
CA PRO A 331 -12.63 12.40 13.89
C PRO A 331 -12.93 11.09 13.15
N THR A 332 -13.86 10.32 13.70
CA THR A 332 -14.50 9.17 13.05
C THR A 332 -15.79 9.62 12.35
N PRO A 333 -16.42 8.79 11.51
CA PRO A 333 -17.69 9.16 10.84
C PRO A 333 -18.83 9.55 11.80
N ASP A 334 -18.81 9.01 13.00
CA ASP A 334 -19.78 9.36 14.07
C ASP A 334 -19.29 10.51 14.97
N ASN A 335 -18.31 11.30 14.50
CA ASN A 335 -17.75 12.50 15.15
C ASN A 335 -17.06 12.24 16.51
N ARG A 336 -16.73 11.01 16.84
CA ARG A 336 -15.83 10.75 17.98
C ARG A 336 -14.39 11.05 17.58
N ILE A 337 -13.60 11.55 18.51
CA ILE A 337 -12.18 11.77 18.30
C ILE A 337 -11.43 10.54 18.81
N VAL A 338 -10.73 9.86 17.90
CA VAL A 338 -9.98 8.64 18.23
C VAL A 338 -8.54 8.77 17.72
N PRO A 339 -7.53 8.51 18.55
CA PRO A 339 -6.14 8.51 18.11
C PRO A 339 -5.92 7.53 16.96
N LEU A 340 -5.13 7.94 15.96
CA LEU A 340 -4.72 7.06 14.87
C LEU A 340 -3.75 6.01 15.40
N SER A 341 -4.02 4.73 15.11
CA SER A 341 -3.21 3.62 15.58
C SER A 341 -3.08 2.55 14.50
N GLY A 342 -1.85 2.13 14.25
CA GLY A 342 -1.58 1.07 13.29
C GLY A 342 -2.02 -0.30 13.81
N ARG A 343 -2.60 -1.10 12.91
CA ARG A 343 -3.04 -2.47 13.22
C ARG A 343 -2.98 -3.37 11.98
N LEU A 344 -2.98 -4.66 12.21
CA LEU A 344 -3.08 -5.68 11.18
C LEU A 344 -4.40 -6.44 11.36
N ARG A 345 -5.23 -6.44 10.31
CA ARG A 345 -6.51 -7.13 10.27
C ARG A 345 -6.42 -8.37 9.37
N ARG A 346 -7.04 -9.45 9.81
CA ARG A 346 -7.26 -10.65 9.02
C ARG A 346 -8.73 -10.70 8.57
N VAL A 347 -8.97 -10.77 7.27
CA VAL A 347 -10.29 -10.92 6.65
C VAL A 347 -10.34 -12.31 6.02
N SER A 348 -11.32 -13.16 6.38
CA SER A 348 -11.46 -14.50 5.81
C SER A 348 -11.80 -14.44 4.30
N LEU A 349 -11.32 -15.41 3.52
CA LEU A 349 -11.64 -15.57 2.08
C LEU A 349 -12.79 -16.55 1.86
#